data_942049ec95c63c3e0a86b0f88287217f
#
_entry.id   942049ec95c63c3e0a86b0f88287217f
#
_cell.length_a   1.000
_cell.length_b   1.000
_cell.length_c   1.000
_cell.angle_alpha   90.00
_cell.angle_beta   90.00
_cell.angle_gamma   90.00
#
_symmetry.space_group_name_H-M   'P 1'
#
loop_
_entity.id
_entity.type
_entity.pdbx_description
1 polymer ?
#
loop_
_entity_poly.entity_id
_entity_poly.type
_entity_poly.pdbx_seq_one_letter_code
_entity_poly.pdbx_strand_id
1 'polypeptide(L)'
;MNSYQIKAVQLDVNGICNSSCWFCPVAYAGNPKSAIRDMPLEEIENIFIQLTNGKGDFVDPDLSLVYSANYNEILLYKEFDSMMDLYAKYNFKTNILTNAVNLTKSKTEILIKHRNSIQGILLNVPSSNPETWSKYVGMNVKLFPKMINNIKYFIEENNKLENPIFIHLMINGINELSLTKNGGWLDLLQNAPKMDLKVQTGDLKKEHDRFKEIFPDLSISTAHHLYDRAAHLETYNIMTQGPAIEKYLKPNGSRVVGCNGGLGVRSRTNEWIHINPNGDLFICCADFDFETIYGNAFKTSLKEVWHSRARVDMVNESYTKMCTDCSAAIWGN
;
A
#
# COMPACT_ATOMS: atom_id res chain seq x y z
N MET A 1 4.94 14.37 -27.57
CA MET A 1 4.32 14.10 -26.25
C MET A 1 4.17 12.60 -26.15
N ASN A 2 4.81 11.96 -25.18
CA ASN A 2 4.62 10.52 -24.98
C ASN A 2 3.19 10.29 -24.48
N SER A 3 2.39 9.60 -25.30
CA SER A 3 0.99 9.26 -24.99
C SER A 3 0.91 8.05 -24.08
N TYR A 4 1.52 8.12 -22.89
CA TYR A 4 1.26 7.09 -21.89
C TYR A 4 -0.20 7.19 -21.45
N GLN A 5 -0.88 6.06 -21.49
CA GLN A 5 -2.21 5.92 -20.91
C GLN A 5 -2.12 5.55 -19.42
N ILE A 6 -3.12 5.94 -18.65
CA ILE A 6 -3.29 5.47 -17.26
C ILE A 6 -3.63 3.99 -17.30
N LYS A 7 -2.75 3.14 -16.78
CA LYS A 7 -2.92 1.69 -16.71
C LYS A 7 -3.21 1.17 -15.31
N ALA A 8 -3.00 2.01 -14.31
CA ALA A 8 -3.33 1.69 -12.92
C ALA A 8 -3.69 2.97 -12.15
N VAL A 9 -4.58 2.81 -11.20
CA VAL A 9 -5.07 3.89 -10.34
C VAL A 9 -4.89 3.50 -8.89
N GLN A 10 -4.26 4.37 -8.12
CA GLN A 10 -4.26 4.35 -6.67
C GLN A 10 -5.16 5.49 -6.20
N LEU A 11 -6.28 5.16 -5.61
CA LEU A 11 -7.26 6.09 -5.08
C LEU A 11 -7.37 5.89 -3.58
N ASP A 12 -6.70 6.72 -2.80
CA ASP A 12 -6.80 6.67 -1.34
C ASP A 12 -8.09 7.37 -0.91
N VAL A 13 -9.11 6.59 -0.57
CA VAL A 13 -10.44 7.10 -0.24
C VAL A 13 -10.54 7.69 1.17
N ASN A 14 -9.58 7.36 2.04
CA ASN A 14 -9.43 7.99 3.35
C ASN A 14 -7.95 8.05 3.75
N GLY A 15 -7.59 8.94 4.67
CA GLY A 15 -6.23 9.05 5.22
C GLY A 15 -6.14 8.58 6.67
N ILE A 16 -6.98 7.63 7.07
CA ILE A 16 -7.12 7.19 8.47
C ILE A 16 -6.66 5.75 8.60
N CYS A 17 -5.81 5.47 9.58
CA CYS A 17 -5.43 4.13 9.99
C CYS A 17 -5.53 4.01 11.51
N ASN A 18 -5.97 2.84 11.99
CA ASN A 18 -6.05 2.50 13.41
C ASN A 18 -4.78 1.84 13.95
N SER A 19 -3.74 1.70 13.12
CA SER A 19 -2.46 1.11 13.50
C SER A 19 -1.30 2.09 13.29
N SER A 20 -0.19 1.82 13.96
CA SER A 20 1.07 2.53 13.80
C SER A 20 2.20 1.53 13.57
N CYS A 21 2.09 0.80 12.44
CA CYS A 21 3.05 -0.24 12.11
C CYS A 21 4.46 0.33 11.92
N TRP A 22 5.46 -0.30 12.55
CA TRP A 22 6.84 0.19 12.53
C TRP A 22 7.46 0.28 11.13
N PHE A 23 7.01 -0.55 10.20
CA PHE A 23 7.45 -0.56 8.81
C PHE A 23 6.68 0.42 7.90
N CYS A 24 5.79 1.22 8.47
CA CYS A 24 4.95 2.16 7.72
C CYS A 24 5.37 3.61 8.04
N PRO A 25 5.80 4.41 7.07
CA PRO A 25 6.18 5.79 7.30
C PRO A 25 5.09 6.64 7.95
N VAL A 26 3.82 6.35 7.67
CA VAL A 26 2.66 7.00 8.30
C VAL A 26 2.69 6.91 9.83
N ALA A 27 3.29 5.85 10.40
CA ALA A 27 3.44 5.71 11.84
C ALA A 27 4.39 6.73 12.47
N TYR A 28 5.29 7.31 11.68
CA TYR A 28 6.36 8.21 12.15
C TYR A 28 6.07 9.67 11.82
N ALA A 29 5.66 9.95 10.60
CA ALA A 29 5.30 11.29 10.16
C ALA A 29 3.79 11.55 10.30
N GLY A 30 2.98 10.50 10.26
CA GLY A 30 1.54 10.60 10.05
C GLY A 30 1.22 10.99 8.59
N ASN A 31 -0.03 10.86 8.22
CA ASN A 31 -0.48 11.52 7.00
C ASN A 31 -0.53 13.04 7.24
N PRO A 32 -0.25 13.86 6.22
CA PRO A 32 -0.50 15.29 6.30
C PRO A 32 -1.92 15.55 6.81
N LYS A 33 -2.09 16.50 7.73
CA LYS A 33 -3.40 16.78 8.37
C LYS A 33 -4.53 16.99 7.37
N SER A 34 -4.20 17.56 6.22
CA SER A 34 -5.14 17.76 5.13
C SER A 34 -5.69 16.46 4.55
N ALA A 35 -4.90 15.39 4.57
CA ALA A 35 -5.28 14.07 4.02
C ALA A 35 -5.98 13.17 5.07
N ILE A 36 -6.05 13.57 6.36
CA ILE A 36 -6.75 12.81 7.40
C ILE A 36 -8.26 13.10 7.30
N ARG A 37 -8.87 12.59 6.26
CA ARG A 37 -10.30 12.72 5.98
C ARG A 37 -10.81 11.58 5.10
N ASP A 38 -12.11 11.45 5.01
CA ASP A 38 -12.77 10.62 4.00
C ASP A 38 -12.96 11.44 2.71
N MET A 39 -12.72 10.82 1.54
CA MET A 39 -13.09 11.39 0.25
C MET A 39 -14.61 11.32 0.10
N PRO A 40 -15.29 12.39 -0.33
CA PRO A 40 -16.73 12.34 -0.60
C PRO A 40 -17.08 11.32 -1.68
N LEU A 41 -18.18 10.59 -1.53
CA LEU A 41 -18.63 9.60 -2.53
C LEU A 41 -18.83 10.20 -3.92
N GLU A 42 -19.36 11.41 -3.99
CA GLU A 42 -19.55 12.13 -5.25
C GLU A 42 -18.24 12.35 -6.00
N GLU A 43 -17.15 12.59 -5.29
CA GLU A 43 -15.84 12.77 -5.90
C GLU A 43 -15.23 11.43 -6.37
N ILE A 44 -15.46 10.34 -5.62
CA ILE A 44 -15.12 9.00 -6.07
C ILE A 44 -15.87 8.67 -7.36
N GLU A 45 -17.17 8.95 -7.40
CA GLU A 45 -17.99 8.74 -8.58
C GLU A 45 -17.53 9.58 -9.78
N ASN A 46 -17.24 10.87 -9.57
CA ASN A 46 -16.71 11.75 -10.60
C ASN A 46 -15.38 11.23 -11.19
N ILE A 47 -14.49 10.71 -10.33
CA ILE A 47 -13.25 10.08 -10.78
C ILE A 47 -13.55 8.84 -11.63
N PHE A 48 -14.47 7.98 -11.20
CA PHE A 48 -14.84 6.76 -11.96
C PHE A 48 -15.50 7.10 -13.30
N ILE A 49 -16.33 8.13 -13.37
CA ILE A 49 -16.90 8.66 -14.63
C ILE A 49 -15.78 9.08 -15.58
N GLN A 50 -14.81 9.85 -15.10
CA GLN A 50 -13.69 10.32 -15.91
C GLN A 50 -12.80 9.17 -16.40
N LEU A 51 -12.50 8.19 -15.54
CA LEU A 51 -11.73 7.00 -15.93
C LEU A 51 -12.48 6.18 -16.98
N THR A 52 -13.79 5.97 -16.80
CA THR A 52 -14.62 5.20 -17.74
C THR A 52 -14.70 5.89 -19.10
N ASN A 53 -14.98 7.19 -19.12
CA ASN A 53 -15.09 7.98 -20.35
C ASN A 53 -13.73 8.17 -21.04
N GLY A 54 -12.63 8.06 -20.32
CA GLY A 54 -11.27 8.21 -20.83
C GLY A 54 -10.69 6.94 -21.46
N LYS A 55 -11.39 5.79 -21.37
CA LYS A 55 -10.91 4.53 -21.95
C LYS A 55 -10.71 4.62 -23.46
N GLY A 56 -9.54 4.16 -23.91
CA GLY A 56 -9.14 4.27 -25.31
C GLY A 56 -8.54 5.63 -25.72
N ASP A 57 -8.63 6.64 -24.84
CA ASP A 57 -7.98 7.95 -25.00
C ASP A 57 -6.77 8.04 -24.04
N PHE A 58 -6.93 8.68 -22.88
CA PHE A 58 -5.86 8.83 -21.88
C PHE A 58 -5.85 7.70 -20.82
N VAL A 59 -6.85 6.85 -20.80
CA VAL A 59 -6.98 5.67 -19.95
C VAL A 59 -6.88 4.40 -20.79
N ASP A 60 -6.12 3.43 -20.32
CA ASP A 60 -6.01 2.11 -20.94
C ASP A 60 -7.43 1.48 -21.06
N PRO A 61 -7.82 0.98 -22.24
CA PRO A 61 -9.14 0.39 -22.44
C PRO A 61 -9.42 -0.80 -21.50
N ASP A 62 -8.37 -1.51 -21.10
CA ASP A 62 -8.44 -2.69 -20.24
C ASP A 62 -8.34 -2.35 -18.74
N LEU A 63 -8.26 -1.06 -18.38
CA LEU A 63 -8.23 -0.66 -16.98
C LEU A 63 -9.49 -1.17 -16.26
N SER A 64 -9.28 -2.06 -15.31
CA SER A 64 -10.34 -2.62 -14.47
C SER A 64 -10.00 -2.54 -12.98
N LEU A 65 -8.73 -2.32 -12.63
CA LEU A 65 -8.26 -2.34 -11.26
C LEU A 65 -7.97 -0.92 -10.75
N VAL A 66 -8.71 -0.52 -9.71
CA VAL A 66 -8.51 0.72 -8.97
C VAL A 66 -8.22 0.36 -7.51
N TYR A 67 -6.99 0.57 -7.09
CA TYR A 67 -6.59 0.31 -5.70
C TYR A 67 -7.13 1.41 -4.79
N SER A 68 -7.67 1.04 -3.63
CA SER A 68 -8.33 1.99 -2.70
C SER A 68 -7.62 2.17 -1.36
N ALA A 69 -6.43 1.60 -1.21
CA ALA A 69 -5.67 1.71 0.03
C ALA A 69 -4.16 1.74 -0.19
N ASN A 70 -3.49 2.72 0.39
CA ASN A 70 -2.03 2.77 0.53
C ASN A 70 -1.62 3.38 1.89
N TYR A 71 -2.23 4.51 2.26
CA TYR A 71 -1.90 5.26 3.48
C TYR A 71 -2.94 5.08 4.59
N ASN A 72 -3.80 4.08 4.48
CA ASN A 72 -5.00 3.97 5.30
C ASN A 72 -5.33 2.53 5.71
N GLU A 73 -6.36 2.40 6.53
CA GLU A 73 -7.14 1.18 6.72
C GLU A 73 -8.49 1.37 6.02
N ILE A 74 -8.67 0.73 4.88
CA ILE A 74 -9.83 0.93 4.01
C ILE A 74 -11.16 0.61 4.69
N LEU A 75 -11.18 -0.36 5.63
CA LEU A 75 -12.40 -0.74 6.35
C LEU A 75 -12.86 0.32 7.36
N LEU A 76 -12.07 1.38 7.59
CA LEU A 76 -12.47 2.56 8.36
C LEU A 76 -13.23 3.60 7.52
N TYR A 77 -13.21 3.49 6.20
CA TYR A 77 -13.96 4.42 5.37
C TYR A 77 -15.46 4.33 5.71
N LYS A 78 -16.06 5.48 6.00
CA LYS A 78 -17.45 5.54 6.57
C LYS A 78 -18.48 5.00 5.61
N GLU A 79 -18.36 5.36 4.33
CA GLU A 79 -19.30 5.00 3.28
C GLU A 79 -18.82 3.80 2.46
N PHE A 80 -18.20 2.81 3.14
CA PHE A 80 -17.56 1.67 2.51
C PHE A 80 -18.50 0.84 1.61
N ASP A 81 -19.74 0.60 2.04
CA ASP A 81 -20.73 -0.15 1.23
C ASP A 81 -21.10 0.62 -0.04
N SER A 82 -21.44 1.92 0.10
CA SER A 82 -21.76 2.79 -1.02
C SER A 82 -20.58 2.96 -2.00
N MET A 83 -19.36 3.03 -1.48
CA MET A 83 -18.16 3.02 -2.32
C MET A 83 -18.09 1.72 -3.14
N MET A 84 -18.35 0.57 -2.52
CA MET A 84 -18.33 -0.71 -3.23
C MET A 84 -19.46 -0.82 -4.26
N ASP A 85 -20.62 -0.17 -4.04
CA ASP A 85 -21.67 -0.03 -5.06
C ASP A 85 -21.15 0.75 -6.29
N LEU A 86 -20.31 1.80 -6.10
CA LEU A 86 -19.67 2.52 -7.21
C LEU A 86 -18.69 1.64 -7.98
N TYR A 87 -17.87 0.83 -7.31
CA TYR A 87 -17.01 -0.16 -7.98
C TYR A 87 -17.81 -1.10 -8.87
N ALA A 88 -18.94 -1.62 -8.37
CA ALA A 88 -19.82 -2.47 -9.14
C ALA A 88 -20.47 -1.73 -10.33
N LYS A 89 -20.97 -0.51 -10.10
CA LYS A 89 -21.63 0.34 -11.10
C LYS A 89 -20.73 0.64 -12.30
N TYR A 90 -19.45 0.94 -12.05
CA TYR A 90 -18.50 1.32 -13.10
C TYR A 90 -17.63 0.14 -13.58
N ASN A 91 -17.94 -1.08 -13.13
CA ASN A 91 -17.21 -2.30 -13.48
C ASN A 91 -15.70 -2.22 -13.17
N PHE A 92 -15.36 -1.60 -12.04
CA PHE A 92 -14.01 -1.64 -11.50
C PHE A 92 -13.87 -2.71 -10.42
N LYS A 93 -12.65 -3.13 -10.19
CA LYS A 93 -12.27 -4.02 -9.10
C LYS A 93 -11.25 -3.34 -8.20
N THR A 94 -11.19 -3.77 -6.94
CA THR A 94 -10.17 -3.34 -6.00
C THR A 94 -9.57 -4.53 -5.25
N ASN A 95 -8.39 -4.33 -4.68
CA ASN A 95 -7.85 -5.19 -3.64
C ASN A 95 -8.13 -4.56 -2.27
N ILE A 96 -8.58 -5.35 -1.33
CA ILE A 96 -8.78 -4.91 0.05
C ILE A 96 -7.51 -5.22 0.83
N LEU A 97 -6.77 -4.18 1.22
CA LEU A 97 -5.62 -4.29 2.13
C LEU A 97 -6.09 -3.93 3.53
N THR A 98 -5.91 -4.83 4.50
CA THR A 98 -6.41 -4.60 5.85
C THR A 98 -5.56 -5.29 6.91
N ASN A 99 -5.48 -4.66 8.09
CA ASN A 99 -4.95 -5.30 9.31
C ASN A 99 -5.99 -6.22 9.99
N ALA A 100 -7.17 -6.37 9.41
CA ALA A 100 -8.29 -7.22 9.82
C ALA A 100 -8.93 -6.92 11.19
N VAL A 101 -8.47 -5.93 11.95
CA VAL A 101 -9.11 -5.56 13.24
C VAL A 101 -10.54 -5.06 13.02
N ASN A 102 -10.77 -4.37 11.90
CA ASN A 102 -12.08 -3.85 11.50
C ASN A 102 -12.82 -4.74 10.48
N LEU A 103 -12.35 -5.95 10.23
CA LEU A 103 -13.04 -6.95 9.41
C LEU A 103 -14.19 -7.59 10.22
N THR A 104 -15.15 -6.77 10.63
CA THR A 104 -16.32 -7.16 11.44
C THR A 104 -17.30 -7.98 10.60
N LYS A 105 -18.29 -8.61 11.27
CA LYS A 105 -19.37 -9.34 10.58
C LYS A 105 -20.07 -8.47 9.52
N SER A 106 -20.41 -7.25 9.87
CA SER A 106 -21.07 -6.35 8.91
C SER A 106 -20.15 -5.99 7.72
N LYS A 107 -18.85 -5.81 7.94
CA LYS A 107 -17.89 -5.61 6.84
C LYS A 107 -17.72 -6.88 6.00
N THR A 108 -17.75 -8.06 6.61
CA THR A 108 -17.78 -9.34 5.90
C THR A 108 -18.99 -9.44 4.98
N GLU A 109 -20.19 -9.11 5.47
CA GLU A 109 -21.41 -9.11 4.67
C GLU A 109 -21.32 -8.17 3.45
N ILE A 110 -20.77 -6.97 3.65
CA ILE A 110 -20.52 -6.02 2.56
C ILE A 110 -19.53 -6.59 1.54
N LEU A 111 -18.41 -7.15 1.99
CA LEU A 111 -17.41 -7.74 1.10
C LEU A 111 -17.99 -8.90 0.27
N ILE A 112 -18.79 -9.76 0.90
CA ILE A 112 -19.46 -10.87 0.22
C ILE A 112 -20.51 -10.37 -0.79
N LYS A 113 -21.30 -9.35 -0.42
CA LYS A 113 -22.26 -8.67 -1.32
C LYS A 113 -21.54 -8.20 -2.60
N HIS A 114 -20.37 -7.59 -2.44
CA HIS A 114 -19.62 -6.97 -3.53
C HIS A 114 -18.47 -7.83 -4.09
N ARG A 115 -18.46 -9.15 -3.87
CA ARG A 115 -17.36 -10.04 -4.22
C ARG A 115 -16.87 -9.91 -5.67
N ASN A 116 -17.75 -9.61 -6.61
CA ASN A 116 -17.41 -9.46 -8.02
C ASN A 116 -16.56 -8.23 -8.32
N SER A 117 -16.60 -7.22 -7.43
CA SER A 117 -15.77 -6.00 -7.49
C SER A 117 -14.50 -6.10 -6.65
N ILE A 118 -14.22 -7.28 -6.08
CA ILE A 118 -13.03 -7.54 -5.27
C ILE A 118 -12.15 -8.54 -6.01
N GLN A 119 -10.91 -8.16 -6.29
CA GLN A 119 -9.93 -9.05 -6.89
C GLN A 119 -9.32 -9.98 -5.83
N GLY A 120 -9.10 -9.47 -4.63
CA GLY A 120 -8.58 -10.23 -3.51
C GLY A 120 -8.52 -9.41 -2.22
N ILE A 121 -8.35 -10.12 -1.11
CA ILE A 121 -8.16 -9.54 0.21
C ILE A 121 -6.75 -9.90 0.70
N LEU A 122 -5.98 -8.86 1.01
CA LEU A 122 -4.63 -8.96 1.52
C LEU A 122 -4.65 -8.62 3.01
N LEU A 123 -4.44 -9.63 3.84
CA LEU A 123 -4.39 -9.52 5.28
C LEU A 123 -2.94 -9.25 5.71
N ASN A 124 -2.69 -8.12 6.34
CA ASN A 124 -1.38 -7.80 6.89
C ASN A 124 -1.35 -8.14 8.38
N VAL A 125 -0.83 -9.31 8.71
CA VAL A 125 -0.74 -9.81 10.08
C VAL A 125 0.71 -10.23 10.37
N PRO A 126 1.52 -9.34 10.94
CA PRO A 126 2.97 -9.52 11.01
C PRO A 126 3.44 -10.60 11.99
N SER A 127 2.63 -11.03 12.94
CA SER A 127 2.98 -12.09 13.88
C SER A 127 1.77 -12.87 14.38
N SER A 128 1.97 -14.15 14.64
CA SER A 128 1.00 -15.05 15.28
C SER A 128 1.02 -14.96 16.82
N ASN A 129 2.02 -14.31 17.38
CA ASN A 129 2.12 -14.06 18.82
C ASN A 129 1.45 -12.73 19.18
N PRO A 130 0.49 -12.68 20.13
CA PRO A 130 -0.26 -11.48 20.47
C PRO A 130 0.58 -10.30 20.92
N GLU A 131 1.59 -10.53 21.76
CA GLU A 131 2.46 -9.48 22.30
C GLU A 131 3.36 -8.90 21.20
N THR A 132 3.93 -9.78 20.37
CA THR A 132 4.73 -9.39 19.21
C THR A 132 3.90 -8.62 18.20
N TRP A 133 2.71 -9.13 17.86
CA TRP A 133 1.76 -8.43 16.99
C TRP A 133 1.44 -7.03 17.53
N SER A 134 1.08 -6.94 18.81
CA SER A 134 0.72 -5.67 19.46
C SER A 134 1.83 -4.62 19.32
N LYS A 135 3.07 -5.01 19.60
CA LYS A 135 4.23 -4.14 19.44
C LYS A 135 4.48 -3.74 17.99
N TYR A 136 4.28 -4.68 17.07
CA TYR A 136 4.54 -4.50 15.65
C TYR A 136 3.60 -3.50 14.99
N VAL A 137 2.31 -3.57 15.35
CA VAL A 137 1.26 -2.73 14.75
C VAL A 137 0.87 -1.52 15.62
N GLY A 138 1.46 -1.40 16.83
CA GLY A 138 1.16 -0.31 17.76
C GLY A 138 -0.27 -0.34 18.32
N MET A 139 -0.89 -1.51 18.40
CA MET A 139 -2.26 -1.69 18.89
C MET A 139 -2.31 -2.43 20.22
N ASN A 140 -3.42 -2.25 20.96
CA ASN A 140 -3.65 -2.99 22.20
C ASN A 140 -3.72 -4.50 21.93
N VAL A 141 -2.98 -5.30 22.71
CA VAL A 141 -2.91 -6.76 22.59
C VAL A 141 -4.27 -7.45 22.67
N LYS A 142 -5.25 -6.87 23.38
CA LYS A 142 -6.64 -7.37 23.48
C LYS A 142 -7.38 -7.41 22.13
N LEU A 143 -6.88 -6.69 21.11
CA LEU A 143 -7.46 -6.71 19.77
C LEU A 143 -7.01 -7.91 18.95
N PHE A 144 -5.91 -8.58 19.33
CA PHE A 144 -5.41 -9.73 18.59
C PHE A 144 -6.44 -10.88 18.47
N PRO A 145 -7.03 -11.40 19.56
CA PRO A 145 -8.05 -12.45 19.44
C PRO A 145 -9.28 -11.98 18.66
N LYS A 146 -9.65 -10.72 18.74
CA LYS A 146 -10.74 -10.14 17.92
C LYS A 146 -10.40 -10.22 16.45
N MET A 147 -9.19 -9.79 16.06
CA MET A 147 -8.70 -9.86 14.69
C MET A 147 -8.71 -11.29 14.15
N ILE A 148 -8.17 -12.24 14.90
CA ILE A 148 -8.16 -13.67 14.51
C ILE A 148 -9.59 -14.20 14.31
N ASN A 149 -10.51 -13.87 15.21
CA ASN A 149 -11.91 -14.29 15.09
C ASN A 149 -12.61 -13.64 13.89
N ASN A 150 -12.29 -12.38 13.56
CA ASN A 150 -12.80 -11.72 12.38
C ASN A 150 -12.33 -12.45 11.10
N ILE A 151 -11.05 -12.79 11.02
CA ILE A 151 -10.49 -13.51 9.87
C ILE A 151 -11.15 -14.89 9.74
N LYS A 152 -11.29 -15.65 10.84
CA LYS A 152 -11.96 -16.97 10.84
C LYS A 152 -13.39 -16.86 10.33
N TYR A 153 -14.14 -15.91 10.85
CA TYR A 153 -15.52 -15.67 10.43
C TYR A 153 -15.60 -15.32 8.93
N PHE A 154 -14.72 -14.44 8.47
CA PHE A 154 -14.69 -14.08 7.05
C PHE A 154 -14.37 -15.30 6.17
N ILE A 155 -13.38 -16.12 6.53
CA ILE A 155 -13.04 -17.34 5.79
C ILE A 155 -14.23 -18.31 5.75
N GLU A 156 -14.90 -18.51 6.91
CA GLU A 156 -16.07 -19.39 6.98
C GLU A 156 -17.19 -18.94 6.04
N GLU A 157 -17.54 -17.66 6.04
CA GLU A 157 -18.59 -17.12 5.18
C GLU A 157 -18.17 -17.13 3.71
N ASN A 158 -16.92 -16.80 3.42
CA ASN A 158 -16.37 -16.80 2.07
C ASN A 158 -16.36 -18.22 1.44
N ASN A 159 -16.06 -19.24 2.24
CA ASN A 159 -16.02 -20.62 1.77
C ASN A 159 -17.42 -21.21 1.46
N LYS A 160 -18.50 -20.55 1.85
CA LYS A 160 -19.88 -20.92 1.45
C LYS A 160 -20.22 -20.47 0.05
N LEU A 161 -19.40 -19.60 -0.55
CA LEU A 161 -19.63 -19.07 -1.89
C LEU A 161 -19.17 -20.08 -2.94
N GLU A 162 -19.90 -20.17 -4.04
CA GLU A 162 -19.49 -20.94 -5.22
C GLU A 162 -18.15 -20.47 -5.81
N ASN A 163 -17.96 -19.13 -5.82
CA ASN A 163 -16.73 -18.47 -6.26
C ASN A 163 -16.21 -17.61 -5.11
N PRO A 164 -15.39 -18.18 -4.20
CA PRO A 164 -14.88 -17.46 -3.07
C PRO A 164 -13.88 -16.35 -3.47
N ILE A 165 -13.86 -15.28 -2.71
CA ILE A 165 -12.85 -14.22 -2.85
C ILE A 165 -11.49 -14.80 -2.50
N PHE A 166 -10.47 -14.50 -3.30
CA PHE A 166 -9.09 -14.85 -2.98
C PHE A 166 -8.62 -14.12 -1.72
N ILE A 167 -8.09 -14.87 -0.76
CA ILE A 167 -7.56 -14.32 0.49
C ILE A 167 -6.09 -14.69 0.60
N HIS A 168 -5.28 -13.69 0.91
CA HIS A 168 -3.85 -13.85 1.12
C HIS A 168 -3.40 -13.19 2.42
N LEU A 169 -2.68 -13.92 3.26
CA LEU A 169 -2.08 -13.38 4.47
C LEU A 169 -0.60 -13.11 4.23
N MET A 170 -0.19 -11.87 4.47
CA MET A 170 1.20 -11.44 4.36
C MET A 170 1.79 -11.20 5.74
N ILE A 171 2.85 -11.92 6.03
CA ILE A 171 3.67 -11.76 7.23
C ILE A 171 4.81 -10.82 6.87
N ASN A 172 4.74 -9.59 7.33
CA ASN A 172 5.83 -8.64 7.20
C ASN A 172 6.78 -8.79 8.38
N GLY A 173 8.04 -9.05 8.09
CA GLY A 173 9.06 -9.19 9.12
C GLY A 173 10.45 -9.17 8.52
N ILE A 174 11.46 -9.10 9.39
CA ILE A 174 12.85 -9.22 9.01
C ILE A 174 13.32 -10.59 9.48
N ASN A 175 13.85 -11.40 8.57
CA ASN A 175 14.38 -12.70 8.92
C ASN A 175 15.70 -12.53 9.68
N GLU A 176 15.81 -13.13 10.87
CA GLU A 176 17.01 -13.12 11.70
C GLU A 176 18.26 -13.61 10.94
N LEU A 177 18.10 -14.59 10.04
CA LEU A 177 19.16 -15.08 9.16
C LEU A 177 19.64 -14.03 8.14
N SER A 178 18.78 -13.14 7.70
CA SER A 178 19.13 -12.03 6.82
C SER A 178 19.89 -10.94 7.56
N LEU A 179 19.63 -10.79 8.85
CA LEU A 179 20.30 -9.83 9.72
C LEU A 179 21.73 -10.28 10.09
N THR A 180 21.89 -11.58 10.40
CA THR A 180 23.19 -12.13 10.84
C THR A 180 24.19 -12.27 9.70
N LYS A 181 23.74 -12.56 8.49
CA LYS A 181 24.64 -12.72 7.32
C LYS A 181 25.26 -11.42 6.84
N ASN A 182 24.65 -10.27 7.17
CA ASN A 182 25.00 -8.97 6.61
C ASN A 182 25.57 -7.98 7.64
N GLY A 183 25.91 -8.46 8.84
CA GLY A 183 26.70 -7.77 9.86
C GLY A 183 26.30 -6.32 10.13
N GLY A 184 25.27 -6.09 10.93
CA GLY A 184 25.01 -4.74 11.43
C GLY A 184 23.54 -4.31 11.52
N TRP A 185 22.62 -5.00 10.88
CA TRP A 185 21.19 -4.65 10.93
C TRP A 185 20.61 -4.72 12.35
N LEU A 186 21.01 -5.69 13.16
CA LEU A 186 20.57 -5.85 14.55
C LEU A 186 20.99 -4.67 15.43
N ASP A 187 22.22 -4.15 15.25
CA ASP A 187 22.73 -3.03 16.05
C ASP A 187 22.04 -1.72 15.68
N LEU A 188 21.67 -1.56 14.42
CA LEU A 188 20.97 -0.39 13.91
C LEU A 188 19.52 -0.35 14.35
N LEU A 189 18.87 -1.48 14.22
CA LEU A 189 17.50 -1.65 14.67
C LEU A 189 17.40 -1.54 16.20
N GLN A 190 18.41 -1.93 16.97
CA GLN A 190 18.47 -1.77 18.44
C GLN A 190 18.53 -0.32 18.90
N ASN A 191 19.04 0.57 18.06
CA ASN A 191 19.19 2.00 18.36
C ASN A 191 18.06 2.87 17.79
N ALA A 192 17.07 2.29 17.14
CA ALA A 192 15.90 3.04 16.64
C ALA A 192 15.06 3.59 17.81
N PRO A 193 14.86 4.92 17.91
CA PRO A 193 14.42 5.56 19.14
C PRO A 193 13.00 5.24 19.60
N LYS A 194 12.23 4.47 18.87
CA LYS A 194 10.80 4.18 19.19
C LYS A 194 10.46 2.71 19.29
N MET A 195 11.42 1.78 19.12
CA MET A 195 11.07 0.38 18.95
C MET A 195 12.07 -0.56 19.64
N ASP A 196 11.55 -1.46 20.47
CA ASP A 196 12.28 -2.62 20.94
C ASP A 196 12.26 -3.68 19.83
N LEU A 197 13.22 -3.58 18.93
CA LEU A 197 13.34 -4.40 17.71
C LEU A 197 13.78 -5.83 17.96
N LYS A 198 14.24 -6.18 19.17
CA LYS A 198 14.50 -7.57 19.57
C LYS A 198 13.26 -8.46 19.44
N VAL A 199 12.07 -7.84 19.40
CA VAL A 199 10.79 -8.52 19.26
C VAL A 199 10.41 -8.77 17.80
N GLN A 200 11.11 -8.16 16.85
CA GLN A 200 10.70 -8.14 15.43
C GLN A 200 11.57 -9.04 14.55
N THR A 201 12.68 -9.52 15.10
CA THR A 201 13.49 -10.57 14.48
C THR A 201 12.87 -11.90 14.87
N GLY A 202 11.94 -12.37 14.07
CA GLY A 202 11.32 -13.68 14.22
C GLY A 202 11.84 -14.67 13.21
N ASP A 203 11.77 -15.93 13.54
CA ASP A 203 11.86 -16.98 12.55
C ASP A 203 10.57 -16.94 11.71
N LEU A 204 10.63 -16.25 10.56
CA LEU A 204 9.49 -16.09 9.65
C LEU A 204 8.92 -17.45 9.22
N LYS A 205 9.74 -18.51 9.23
CA LYS A 205 9.28 -19.86 8.96
C LYS A 205 8.36 -20.34 10.09
N LYS A 206 8.75 -20.15 11.36
CA LYS A 206 7.89 -20.50 12.51
C LYS A 206 6.59 -19.69 12.51
N GLU A 207 6.64 -18.41 12.16
CA GLU A 207 5.42 -17.60 12.05
C GLU A 207 4.51 -18.12 10.94
N HIS A 208 5.07 -18.46 9.78
CA HIS A 208 4.34 -19.09 8.69
C HIS A 208 3.68 -20.40 9.13
N ASP A 209 4.45 -21.29 9.76
CA ASP A 209 3.96 -22.61 10.21
C ASP A 209 2.83 -22.46 11.25
N ARG A 210 2.96 -21.54 12.20
CA ARG A 210 1.91 -21.23 13.19
C ARG A 210 0.64 -20.66 12.54
N PHE A 211 0.78 -19.77 11.56
CA PHE A 211 -0.39 -19.28 10.82
C PHE A 211 -1.04 -20.39 10.00
N LYS A 212 -0.28 -21.36 9.48
CA LYS A 212 -0.82 -22.55 8.83
C LYS A 212 -1.59 -23.46 9.78
N GLU A 213 -1.19 -23.54 11.06
CA GLU A 213 -1.97 -24.23 12.09
C GLU A 213 -3.31 -23.52 12.39
N ILE A 214 -3.31 -22.16 12.39
CA ILE A 214 -4.51 -21.36 12.66
C ILE A 214 -5.45 -21.32 11.45
N PHE A 215 -4.88 -21.27 10.22
CA PHE A 215 -5.55 -21.09 8.94
C PHE A 215 -4.96 -22.06 7.89
N PRO A 216 -5.29 -23.37 7.95
CA PRO A 216 -4.61 -24.39 7.14
C PRO A 216 -4.75 -24.16 5.62
N ASP A 217 -5.90 -23.69 5.16
CA ASP A 217 -6.21 -23.51 3.74
C ASP A 217 -5.86 -22.12 3.20
N LEU A 218 -5.41 -21.19 4.06
CA LEU A 218 -5.14 -19.83 3.65
C LEU A 218 -3.83 -19.74 2.85
N SER A 219 -3.82 -18.95 1.78
CA SER A 219 -2.58 -18.56 1.11
C SER A 219 -1.78 -17.65 2.02
N ILE A 220 -0.53 -18.01 2.30
CA ILE A 220 0.35 -17.27 3.21
C ILE A 220 1.68 -17.02 2.53
N SER A 221 2.19 -15.79 2.62
CA SER A 221 3.57 -15.47 2.24
C SER A 221 4.29 -14.69 3.33
N THR A 222 5.60 -14.75 3.27
CA THR A 222 6.49 -13.97 4.12
C THR A 222 7.22 -12.94 3.29
N ALA A 223 7.20 -11.69 3.70
CA ALA A 223 8.01 -10.64 3.10
C ALA A 223 9.39 -10.65 3.77
N HIS A 224 10.41 -11.08 3.01
CA HIS A 224 11.79 -11.19 3.51
C HIS A 224 12.56 -9.87 3.43
N HIS A 225 12.01 -8.86 2.77
CA HIS A 225 12.66 -7.58 2.57
C HIS A 225 11.75 -6.46 3.00
N LEU A 226 12.28 -5.53 3.77
CA LEU A 226 11.64 -4.27 4.05
C LEU A 226 12.04 -3.27 2.94
N TYR A 227 11.04 -2.72 2.27
CA TYR A 227 11.29 -1.61 1.35
C TYR A 227 11.51 -0.33 2.15
N ASP A 228 12.54 0.42 1.82
CA ASP A 228 12.89 1.69 2.48
C ASP A 228 11.90 2.82 2.20
N ARG A 229 10.94 2.59 1.31
CA ARG A 229 9.92 3.57 0.93
C ARG A 229 10.54 4.86 0.39
N ALA A 230 11.50 4.74 -0.53
CA ALA A 230 12.26 5.86 -1.09
C ALA A 230 12.93 6.71 0.00
N ALA A 231 13.68 6.05 0.89
CA ALA A 231 14.39 6.60 2.04
C ALA A 231 13.52 7.18 3.18
N HIS A 232 12.19 7.09 3.12
CA HIS A 232 11.36 7.54 4.24
C HIS A 232 11.64 6.76 5.53
N LEU A 233 11.85 5.45 5.46
CA LEU A 233 12.22 4.65 6.64
C LEU A 233 13.65 4.94 7.11
N GLU A 234 14.57 5.25 6.21
CA GLU A 234 15.93 5.68 6.53
C GLU A 234 15.93 7.03 7.24
N THR A 235 15.16 8.00 6.75
CA THR A 235 14.99 9.33 7.38
C THR A 235 14.54 9.22 8.83
N TYR A 236 13.81 8.18 9.19
CA TYR A 236 13.40 7.90 10.58
C TYR A 236 14.39 7.03 11.36
N ASN A 237 15.60 6.82 10.85
CA ASN A 237 16.63 5.98 11.46
C ASN A 237 16.22 4.51 11.70
N ILE A 238 15.35 3.98 10.86
CA ILE A 238 14.91 2.59 10.97
C ILE A 238 15.78 1.67 10.11
N MET A 239 16.36 2.20 9.03
CA MET A 239 17.10 1.43 8.02
C MET A 239 18.49 2.02 7.70
N THR A 240 19.14 2.66 8.64
CA THR A 240 20.44 3.27 8.41
C THR A 240 21.56 2.23 8.28
N GLN A 241 22.01 1.84 7.14
CA GLN A 241 23.20 1.03 6.86
C GLN A 241 23.01 -0.51 6.78
N GLY A 242 22.12 -0.98 5.98
CA GLY A 242 22.07 -2.41 5.68
C GLY A 242 22.36 -2.72 4.20
N PRO A 243 22.45 -3.99 3.82
CA PRO A 243 22.67 -4.40 2.43
C PRO A 243 21.56 -3.97 1.46
N ALA A 244 20.43 -3.47 1.94
CA ALA A 244 19.47 -2.78 1.10
C ALA A 244 20.08 -1.52 0.48
N ILE A 245 20.92 -0.78 1.22
CA ILE A 245 21.60 0.42 0.74
C ILE A 245 22.59 0.10 -0.38
N GLU A 246 23.35 -0.99 -0.29
CA GLU A 246 24.23 -1.40 -1.40
C GLU A 246 23.46 -1.66 -2.69
N LYS A 247 22.22 -2.12 -2.58
CA LYS A 247 21.33 -2.38 -3.72
C LYS A 247 20.79 -1.11 -4.37
N TYR A 248 20.79 0.01 -3.63
CA TYR A 248 20.29 1.33 -4.06
C TYR A 248 21.40 2.36 -4.27
N LEU A 249 22.67 1.96 -4.16
CA LEU A 249 23.78 2.86 -4.45
C LEU A 249 23.69 3.37 -5.88
N LYS A 250 23.65 4.69 -6.02
CA LYS A 250 23.68 5.37 -7.32
C LYS A 250 24.92 4.93 -8.09
N PRO A 251 24.79 4.37 -9.28
CA PRO A 251 25.96 4.16 -10.13
C PRO A 251 26.65 5.51 -10.38
N ASN A 252 27.98 5.56 -10.22
CA ASN A 252 28.72 6.81 -10.40
C ASN A 252 28.45 7.44 -11.79
N GLY A 253 28.04 8.72 -11.80
CA GLY A 253 27.77 9.47 -13.02
C GLY A 253 26.43 9.17 -13.68
N SER A 254 25.62 8.27 -13.15
CA SER A 254 24.30 7.96 -13.69
C SER A 254 23.20 8.87 -13.13
N ARG A 255 22.12 8.98 -13.91
CA ARG A 255 20.89 9.68 -13.52
C ARG A 255 19.69 8.73 -13.58
N VAL A 256 18.65 9.02 -12.82
CA VAL A 256 17.37 8.30 -12.97
C VAL A 256 16.74 8.71 -14.30
N VAL A 257 16.40 7.70 -15.10
CA VAL A 257 15.76 7.91 -16.42
C VAL A 257 14.38 7.28 -16.49
N GLY A 258 13.94 6.58 -15.45
CA GLY A 258 12.66 5.92 -15.42
C GLY A 258 12.36 5.21 -14.11
N CYS A 259 11.22 4.53 -14.08
CA CYS A 259 10.73 3.73 -12.97
C CYS A 259 10.23 2.39 -13.48
N ASN A 260 10.68 1.28 -12.87
CA ASN A 260 10.18 -0.06 -13.18
C ASN A 260 8.95 -0.46 -12.35
N GLY A 261 8.40 0.47 -11.57
CA GLY A 261 7.20 0.25 -10.75
C GLY A 261 7.41 -0.49 -9.45
N GLY A 262 8.65 -0.89 -9.13
CA GLY A 262 8.89 -1.85 -8.07
C GLY A 262 8.26 -3.22 -8.40
N LEU A 263 8.86 -4.29 -7.99
CA LEU A 263 8.38 -5.66 -8.28
C LEU A 263 8.15 -5.97 -9.77
N GLY A 264 8.72 -5.19 -10.70
CA GLY A 264 8.64 -5.44 -12.13
C GLY A 264 7.27 -5.21 -12.76
N VAL A 265 6.37 -4.46 -12.12
CA VAL A 265 5.00 -4.29 -12.62
C VAL A 265 4.94 -3.15 -13.64
N ARG A 266 4.55 -1.96 -13.27
CA ARG A 266 4.31 -0.86 -14.21
C ARG A 266 5.01 0.40 -13.70
N SER A 267 5.46 1.25 -14.61
CA SER A 267 6.06 2.53 -14.23
C SER A 267 5.09 3.38 -13.43
N ARG A 268 5.40 3.65 -12.17
CA ARG A 268 4.54 4.48 -11.31
C ARG A 268 4.49 5.92 -11.80
N THR A 269 5.55 6.41 -12.36
CA THR A 269 5.63 7.78 -12.86
C THR A 269 4.93 7.97 -14.21
N ASN A 270 4.84 6.94 -15.05
CA ASN A 270 4.36 7.06 -16.42
C ASN A 270 3.01 6.37 -16.68
N GLU A 271 2.62 5.37 -15.88
CA GLU A 271 1.45 4.54 -16.14
C GLU A 271 0.46 4.50 -14.96
N TRP A 272 0.84 5.04 -13.80
CA TRP A 272 -0.03 5.12 -12.63
C TRP A 272 -0.47 6.56 -12.37
N ILE A 273 -1.69 6.68 -11.87
CA ILE A 273 -2.19 7.90 -11.23
C ILE A 273 -2.44 7.61 -9.76
N HIS A 274 -1.98 8.51 -8.91
CA HIS A 274 -2.17 8.43 -7.46
C HIS A 274 -2.98 9.62 -7.01
N ILE A 275 -4.05 9.38 -6.25
CA ILE A 275 -5.01 10.40 -5.81
C ILE A 275 -5.21 10.25 -4.31
N ASN A 276 -4.94 11.29 -3.55
CA ASN A 276 -5.16 11.32 -2.10
C ASN A 276 -6.60 11.72 -1.72
N PRO A 277 -7.02 11.65 -0.45
CA PRO A 277 -8.39 11.97 -0.04
C PRO A 277 -8.85 13.42 -0.30
N ASN A 278 -7.93 14.33 -0.63
CA ASN A 278 -8.25 15.71 -1.04
C ASN A 278 -8.42 15.87 -2.56
N GLY A 279 -8.23 14.79 -3.32
CA GLY A 279 -8.18 14.83 -4.78
C GLY A 279 -6.85 15.28 -5.35
N ASP A 280 -5.81 15.49 -4.51
CA ASP A 280 -4.50 15.87 -5.02
C ASP A 280 -3.85 14.68 -5.73
N LEU A 281 -3.29 14.95 -6.92
CA LEU A 281 -2.57 14.00 -7.71
C LEU A 281 -1.08 14.13 -7.45
N PHE A 282 -0.42 13.00 -7.16
CA PHE A 282 1.00 12.94 -6.83
C PHE A 282 1.68 11.77 -7.57
N ILE A 283 3.02 11.77 -7.62
CA ILE A 283 3.76 10.93 -8.57
C ILE A 283 3.80 9.46 -8.15
N CYS A 284 3.91 9.14 -6.86
CA CYS A 284 4.21 7.78 -6.42
C CYS A 284 3.66 7.48 -5.03
N CYS A 285 3.22 6.23 -4.82
CA CYS A 285 2.82 5.73 -3.52
C CYS A 285 3.95 5.67 -2.46
N ALA A 286 5.18 6.00 -2.82
CA ALA A 286 6.29 6.17 -1.87
C ALA A 286 6.42 7.63 -1.38
N ASP A 287 5.67 8.58 -1.94
CA ASP A 287 5.62 9.97 -1.51
C ASP A 287 4.67 10.13 -0.33
N PHE A 288 5.16 9.85 0.88
CA PHE A 288 4.37 9.89 2.11
C PHE A 288 4.11 11.30 2.63
N ASP A 289 4.88 12.28 2.20
CA ASP A 289 4.75 13.70 2.60
C ASP A 289 3.93 14.50 1.59
N PHE A 290 3.52 13.88 0.47
CA PHE A 290 2.82 14.52 -0.65
C PHE A 290 3.56 15.74 -1.22
N GLU A 291 4.89 15.62 -1.36
CA GLU A 291 5.73 16.69 -1.92
C GLU A 291 5.64 16.78 -3.44
N THR A 292 5.18 15.71 -4.11
CA THR A 292 5.15 15.62 -5.56
C THR A 292 3.76 15.89 -6.17
N ILE A 293 2.98 16.77 -5.55
CA ILE A 293 1.65 17.14 -6.05
C ILE A 293 1.78 17.94 -7.34
N TYR A 294 1.04 17.50 -8.40
CA TYR A 294 1.04 18.15 -9.71
C TYR A 294 -0.33 18.57 -10.21
N GLY A 295 -1.39 18.32 -9.46
CA GLY A 295 -2.75 18.70 -9.81
C GLY A 295 -3.78 18.27 -8.77
N ASN A 296 -5.07 18.51 -9.05
CA ASN A 296 -6.15 18.13 -8.16
C ASN A 296 -7.39 17.69 -8.98
N ALA A 297 -7.84 16.44 -8.77
CA ALA A 297 -8.91 15.79 -9.51
C ALA A 297 -10.31 16.41 -9.25
N PHE A 298 -10.49 17.12 -8.15
CA PHE A 298 -11.76 17.80 -7.83
C PHE A 298 -11.87 19.16 -8.51
N LYS A 299 -10.76 19.72 -9.00
CA LYS A 299 -10.69 21.07 -9.58
C LYS A 299 -10.48 21.06 -11.08
N THR A 300 -9.86 20.01 -11.60
CA THR A 300 -9.45 19.93 -13.00
C THR A 300 -9.66 18.49 -13.48
N SER A 301 -10.05 18.31 -14.75
CA SER A 301 -10.28 16.98 -15.29
C SER A 301 -9.00 16.12 -15.25
N LEU A 302 -9.16 14.81 -15.03
CA LEU A 302 -8.03 13.87 -15.03
C LEU A 302 -7.26 13.91 -16.35
N LYS A 303 -7.95 14.09 -17.49
CA LYS A 303 -7.32 14.21 -18.79
C LYS A 303 -6.39 15.43 -18.88
N GLU A 304 -6.87 16.59 -18.44
CA GLU A 304 -6.06 17.82 -18.46
C GLU A 304 -4.83 17.70 -17.55
N VAL A 305 -5.04 17.18 -16.32
CA VAL A 305 -3.93 17.00 -15.38
C VAL A 305 -2.94 15.95 -15.88
N TRP A 306 -3.42 14.84 -16.46
CA TRP A 306 -2.55 13.77 -16.97
C TRP A 306 -1.62 14.25 -18.10
N HIS A 307 -2.12 15.13 -18.96
CA HIS A 307 -1.34 15.72 -20.06
C HIS A 307 -0.69 17.06 -19.73
N SER A 308 -0.81 17.52 -18.48
CA SER A 308 -0.30 18.83 -18.07
C SER A 308 1.22 18.91 -18.10
N ARG A 309 1.71 20.10 -18.33
CA ARG A 309 3.14 20.41 -18.19
C ARG A 309 3.60 20.24 -16.75
N ALA A 310 2.75 20.59 -15.78
CA ALA A 310 3.02 20.43 -14.36
C ALA A 310 3.36 18.96 -13.98
N ARG A 311 2.62 17.98 -14.55
CA ARG A 311 2.93 16.56 -14.34
C ARG A 311 4.31 16.21 -14.92
N VAL A 312 4.60 16.63 -16.13
CA VAL A 312 5.90 16.32 -16.79
C VAL A 312 7.06 16.90 -15.99
N ASP A 313 6.93 18.14 -15.54
CA ASP A 313 7.95 18.82 -14.75
C ASP A 313 8.13 18.13 -13.38
N MET A 314 7.05 17.73 -12.72
CA MET A 314 7.10 17.00 -11.45
C MET A 314 7.73 15.62 -11.61
N VAL A 315 7.46 14.88 -12.68
CA VAL A 315 8.15 13.60 -12.97
C VAL A 315 9.65 13.83 -13.11
N ASN A 316 10.07 14.82 -13.88
CA ASN A 316 11.48 15.15 -14.08
C ASN A 316 12.15 15.58 -12.77
N GLU A 317 11.48 16.38 -11.94
CA GLU A 317 11.96 16.78 -10.63
C GLU A 317 12.11 15.58 -9.71
N SER A 318 11.13 14.68 -9.68
CA SER A 318 11.16 13.45 -8.86
C SER A 318 12.37 12.57 -9.22
N TYR A 319 12.76 12.52 -10.49
CA TYR A 319 13.94 11.77 -10.94
C TYR A 319 15.27 12.35 -10.42
N THR A 320 15.29 13.59 -9.99
CA THR A 320 16.48 14.23 -9.38
C THR A 320 16.44 14.27 -7.86
N LYS A 321 15.30 13.91 -7.25
CA LYS A 321 15.06 13.93 -5.81
C LYS A 321 14.64 12.55 -5.28
N MET A 322 13.37 12.36 -4.96
CA MET A 322 12.81 11.15 -4.34
C MET A 322 13.20 9.85 -5.05
N CYS A 323 13.22 9.83 -6.38
CA CYS A 323 13.53 8.61 -7.12
C CYS A 323 15.02 8.21 -7.04
N THR A 324 15.90 9.12 -6.63
CA THR A 324 17.33 8.82 -6.48
C THR A 324 17.63 7.86 -5.34
N ASP A 325 16.71 7.72 -4.40
CA ASP A 325 16.81 6.85 -3.24
C ASP A 325 15.81 5.68 -3.31
N CYS A 326 15.28 5.42 -4.51
CA CYS A 326 14.24 4.43 -4.73
C CYS A 326 14.77 3.16 -5.40
N SER A 327 14.42 2.00 -4.85
CA SER A 327 14.75 0.67 -5.39
C SER A 327 14.15 0.39 -6.77
N ALA A 328 13.10 1.12 -7.14
CA ALA A 328 12.41 0.99 -8.43
C ALA A 328 13.01 1.90 -9.52
N ALA A 329 14.03 2.69 -9.20
CA ALA A 329 14.66 3.59 -10.17
C ALA A 329 15.37 2.83 -11.28
N ILE A 330 15.17 3.28 -12.52
CA ILE A 330 15.95 2.86 -13.67
C ILE A 330 17.05 3.90 -13.88
N TRP A 331 18.31 3.44 -13.84
CA TRP A 331 19.47 4.30 -14.01
C TRP A 331 19.98 4.26 -15.44
N GLY A 332 20.32 5.42 -15.99
CA GLY A 332 20.93 5.60 -17.30
C GLY A 332 22.17 6.48 -17.24
N ASN A 333 23.03 6.36 -18.23
CA ASN A 333 24.22 7.20 -18.40
C ASN A 333 23.87 8.60 -18.87
#